data_530c7a5dc80b2a3707b49b849a15c1da
#
_entry.id   530c7a5dc80b2a3707b49b849a15c1da
#
_cell.length_a   1.000
_cell.length_b   1.000
_cell.length_c   1.000
_cell.angle_alpha   90.00
_cell.angle_beta   90.00
_cell.angle_gamma   90.00
#
_symmetry.space_group_name_H-M   'P 1'
#
loop_
_entity.id
_entity.type
_entity.pdbx_description
1 polymer ?
#
loop_
_entity_poly.entity_id
_entity_poly.type
_entity_poly.pdbx_seq_one_letter_code
_entity_poly.pdbx_strand_id
1 'polypeptide(L)'
;MIIFDKDNADTSSGYANELLEKGRYPAKIAKTAIKTSKAGNKYLSIGFEIKFNDKTYYVWDIMNDNEKDFTIKKNSCFINALPNNIQNHATFTLEDLAKIIMNKALIINVDVEDQKEYGKRNVINVWDMPYSKIADNVQSE
;
A
#
# COMPACT_ATOMS: atom_id res chain seq x y z
N MET A 1 37.27 19.14 -2.60
CA MET A 1 36.15 18.81 -3.48
C MET A 1 34.92 18.49 -2.64
N ILE A 2 33.80 19.07 -3.03
CA ILE A 2 32.56 18.78 -2.35
C ILE A 2 31.90 17.62 -3.05
N ILE A 3 31.58 16.59 -2.27
CA ILE A 3 30.81 15.49 -2.79
C ILE A 3 29.39 15.67 -2.32
N PHE A 4 28.51 15.91 -3.27
CA PHE A 4 27.10 15.91 -2.97
C PHE A 4 26.60 14.48 -3.11
N ASP A 5 26.33 13.87 -1.99
CA ASP A 5 25.73 12.56 -2.00
C ASP A 5 24.22 12.76 -1.84
N LYS A 6 23.55 12.62 -2.92
CA LYS A 6 22.12 12.82 -2.98
C LYS A 6 21.36 11.84 -2.10
N ASP A 7 21.89 10.65 -1.94
CA ASP A 7 21.26 9.66 -1.10
C ASP A 7 21.35 10.02 0.36
N ASN A 8 22.44 10.62 0.75
CA ASN A 8 22.57 11.09 2.11
C ASN A 8 21.73 12.34 2.36
N ALA A 9 21.59 13.19 1.36
CA ALA A 9 20.72 14.33 1.48
C ALA A 9 19.28 13.87 1.60
N ASP A 10 18.96 12.85 0.91
CA ASP A 10 17.63 12.30 0.91
C ASP A 10 17.33 11.60 2.12
N THR A 11 18.20 11.46 2.70
CA THR A 11 17.82 10.70 3.85
C THR A 11 17.37 11.70 4.85
N SER A 12 17.43 12.82 4.40
CA SER A 12 16.40 13.54 4.69
C SER A 12 15.18 12.72 4.57
N SER A 13 15.28 12.05 3.82
CA SER A 13 14.94 10.75 4.03
C SER A 13 15.57 10.16 5.26
N GLY A 14 15.83 10.91 6.25
CA GLY A 14 16.01 10.37 7.59
C GLY A 14 14.88 9.43 7.89
N TYR A 15 13.73 9.71 7.41
CA TYR A 15 12.65 8.79 7.58
C TYR A 15 12.74 7.58 6.67
N ALA A 16 13.59 7.55 5.71
CA ALA A 16 13.81 6.32 4.96
C ALA A 16 14.35 5.21 5.84
N ASN A 17 14.99 5.59 6.91
CA ASN A 17 15.52 4.63 7.85
C ASN A 17 14.60 4.40 9.04
N GLU A 18 13.51 5.14 9.12
CA GLU A 18 12.54 4.95 10.17
C GLU A 18 11.45 4.03 9.68
N LEU A 19 11.12 3.08 10.51
CA LEU A 19 10.07 2.12 10.20
C LEU A 19 8.90 2.31 11.14
N LEU A 20 7.71 2.10 10.60
CA LEU A 20 6.53 1.97 11.45
C LEU A 20 6.60 0.63 12.16
N GLU A 21 6.20 0.62 13.41
CA GLU A 21 6.07 -0.62 14.14
C GLU A 21 4.93 -1.44 13.56
N LYS A 22 5.02 -2.74 13.71
CA LYS A 22 3.96 -3.65 13.29
C LYS A 22 2.64 -3.22 13.90
N GLY A 23 1.61 -3.12 13.09
CA GLY A 23 0.30 -2.71 13.56
C GLY A 23 -0.61 -2.29 12.43
N ARG A 24 -1.75 -1.77 12.80
CA ARG A 24 -2.79 -1.34 11.85
C ARG A 24 -2.83 0.18 11.82
N TYR A 25 -2.79 0.74 10.64
CA TYR A 25 -2.71 2.19 10.46
C TYR A 25 -3.73 2.66 9.42
N PRO A 26 -4.40 3.78 9.68
CA PRO A 26 -5.17 4.43 8.62
C PRO A 26 -4.21 4.96 7.56
N ALA A 27 -4.55 4.73 6.32
CA ALA A 27 -3.71 5.14 5.20
C ALA A 27 -4.57 5.69 4.07
N LYS A 28 -3.97 6.56 3.26
CA LYS A 28 -4.60 7.08 2.05
C LYS A 28 -3.83 6.57 0.85
N ILE A 29 -4.55 6.19 -0.19
CA ILE A 29 -3.90 5.79 -1.44
C ILE A 29 -3.43 7.05 -2.15
N ALA A 30 -2.12 7.27 -2.14
CA ALA A 30 -1.51 8.48 -2.66
C ALA A 30 -0.91 8.30 -4.05
N LYS A 31 -0.52 7.09 -4.39
CA LYS A 31 0.15 6.82 -5.68
C LYS A 31 -0.32 5.51 -6.27
N THR A 32 -0.53 5.49 -7.57
CA THR A 32 -0.82 4.28 -8.32
C THR A 32 -0.04 4.29 -9.63
N ALA A 33 0.43 3.12 -10.05
CA ALA A 33 1.12 2.99 -11.32
C ALA A 33 0.95 1.57 -11.86
N ILE A 34 0.69 1.47 -13.16
CA ILE A 34 0.66 0.18 -13.83
C ILE A 34 2.08 -0.15 -14.26
N LYS A 35 2.57 -1.30 -13.85
CA LYS A 35 3.92 -1.74 -14.17
C LYS A 35 3.89 -3.13 -14.79
N THR A 36 4.99 -3.52 -15.39
CA THR A 36 5.12 -4.84 -16.01
C THR A 36 6.26 -5.59 -15.33
N SER A 37 5.99 -6.82 -14.91
CA SER A 37 6.99 -7.67 -14.29
C SER A 37 7.98 -8.18 -15.34
N LYS A 38 9.07 -8.79 -14.87
CA LYS A 38 10.06 -9.42 -15.77
C LYS A 38 9.44 -10.50 -16.63
N ALA A 39 8.40 -11.16 -16.13
CA ALA A 39 7.70 -12.19 -16.89
C ALA A 39 6.69 -11.63 -17.89
N GLY A 40 6.54 -10.31 -17.95
CA GLY A 40 5.62 -9.67 -18.90
C GLY A 40 4.21 -9.48 -18.37
N ASN A 41 3.96 -9.76 -17.11
CA ASN A 41 2.64 -9.61 -16.53
C ASN A 41 2.47 -8.21 -15.95
N LYS A 42 1.33 -7.60 -16.22
CA LYS A 42 1.01 -6.29 -15.64
C LYS A 42 0.55 -6.44 -14.20
N TYR A 43 0.87 -5.44 -13.41
CA TYR A 43 0.36 -5.34 -12.04
C TYR A 43 0.19 -3.87 -11.68
N LEU A 44 -0.64 -3.62 -10.68
CA LEU A 44 -0.86 -2.28 -10.15
C LEU A 44 0.00 -2.09 -8.90
N SER A 45 0.86 -1.09 -8.93
CA SER A 45 1.65 -0.68 -7.75
C SER A 45 0.87 0.40 -7.01
N ILE A 46 0.71 0.23 -5.71
CA ILE A 46 -0.07 1.14 -4.87
C ILE A 46 0.81 1.65 -3.75
N GLY A 47 0.91 2.97 -3.63
CA GLY A 47 1.61 3.62 -2.53
C GLY A 47 0.61 4.14 -1.52
N PHE A 48 0.68 3.60 -0.30
CA PHE A 48 -0.17 4.02 0.82
C PHE A 48 0.57 5.06 1.65
N GLU A 49 -0.07 6.19 1.88
CA GLU A 49 0.48 7.25 2.70
C GLU A 49 -0.07 7.15 4.11
N ILE A 50 0.80 7.09 5.08
CA ILE A 50 0.44 7.05 6.50
C ILE A 50 1.06 8.26 7.18
N LYS A 51 0.25 9.03 7.88
CA LYS A 51 0.73 10.13 8.72
C LYS A 51 0.69 9.68 10.17
N PHE A 52 1.85 9.65 10.79
CA PHE A 52 1.99 9.14 12.14
C PHE A 52 3.09 9.91 12.88
N ASN A 53 2.79 10.45 14.05
CA ASN A 53 3.73 11.23 14.86
C ASN A 53 4.40 12.37 14.08
N ASP A 54 3.58 13.12 13.33
CA ASP A 54 4.02 14.26 12.53
C ASP A 54 4.98 13.90 11.38
N LYS A 55 5.04 12.63 11.03
CA LYS A 55 5.84 12.15 9.91
C LYS A 55 4.95 11.47 8.89
N THR A 56 5.41 11.45 7.66
CA THR A 56 4.71 10.80 6.57
C THR A 56 5.50 9.57 6.13
N TYR A 57 4.82 8.44 6.08
CA TYR A 57 5.41 7.18 5.66
C TYR A 57 4.69 6.67 4.44
N TYR A 58 5.40 5.93 3.60
CA TYR A 58 4.81 5.27 2.44
C TYR A 58 5.06 3.78 2.53
N VAL A 59 4.00 3.01 2.40
CA VAL A 59 4.08 1.55 2.34
C VAL A 59 3.50 1.13 1.00
N TRP A 60 4.15 0.20 0.33
CA TRP A 60 3.79 -0.19 -1.02
C TRP A 60 3.26 -1.61 -1.06
N ASP A 61 2.29 -1.82 -1.93
CA ASP A 61 1.79 -3.15 -2.22
C ASP A 61 1.48 -3.25 -3.72
N ILE A 62 1.31 -4.45 -4.20
CA ILE A 62 0.99 -4.69 -5.60
C ILE A 62 -0.31 -5.48 -5.71
N MET A 63 -1.06 -5.20 -6.77
CA MET A 63 -2.29 -5.92 -7.10
C MET A 63 -2.11 -6.59 -8.45
N ASN A 64 -2.29 -7.90 -8.48
CA ASN A 64 -2.27 -8.68 -9.70
C ASN A 64 -3.70 -8.88 -10.19
N ASP A 65 -3.85 -9.20 -11.47
CA ASP A 65 -5.16 -9.45 -12.04
C ASP A 65 -5.38 -10.91 -12.42
N ASN A 66 -4.53 -11.81 -11.93
CA ASN A 66 -4.74 -13.23 -12.19
C ASN A 66 -5.97 -13.76 -11.44
N GLU A 67 -6.41 -14.94 -11.82
CA GLU A 67 -7.63 -15.52 -11.25
C GLU A 67 -7.36 -16.60 -10.20
N LYS A 68 -6.18 -16.59 -9.60
CA LYS A 68 -5.87 -17.50 -8.50
C LYS A 68 -6.70 -17.13 -7.27
N ASP A 69 -7.12 -18.13 -6.52
CA ASP A 69 -7.97 -17.91 -5.35
C ASP A 69 -7.38 -16.93 -4.36
N PHE A 70 -6.08 -17.04 -4.08
CA PHE A 70 -5.41 -16.11 -3.18
C PHE A 70 -5.48 -14.67 -3.69
N THR A 71 -5.28 -14.49 -5.00
CA THR A 71 -5.30 -13.15 -5.60
C THR A 71 -6.71 -12.55 -5.56
N ILE A 72 -7.71 -13.34 -5.90
CA ILE A 72 -9.10 -12.89 -5.86
C ILE A 72 -9.48 -12.49 -4.44
N LYS A 73 -9.08 -13.29 -3.46
CA LYS A 73 -9.38 -13.01 -2.06
C LYS A 73 -8.71 -11.73 -1.59
N LYS A 74 -7.44 -11.55 -1.90
CA LYS A 74 -6.68 -10.36 -1.53
C LYS A 74 -7.29 -9.11 -2.16
N ASN A 75 -7.54 -9.15 -3.46
CA ASN A 75 -8.12 -8.02 -4.17
C ASN A 75 -9.53 -7.68 -3.67
N SER A 76 -10.32 -8.70 -3.40
CA SER A 76 -11.67 -8.51 -2.88
C SER A 76 -11.66 -7.86 -1.49
N CYS A 77 -10.74 -8.30 -0.63
CA CYS A 77 -10.54 -7.72 0.69
C CYS A 77 -10.18 -6.24 0.59
N PHE A 78 -9.28 -5.92 -0.34
CA PHE A 78 -8.85 -4.55 -0.57
C PHE A 78 -10.02 -3.66 -1.03
N ILE A 79 -10.75 -4.11 -2.04
CA ILE A 79 -11.89 -3.34 -2.58
C ILE A 79 -12.96 -3.16 -1.52
N ASN A 80 -13.24 -4.20 -0.76
CA ASN A 80 -14.25 -4.15 0.30
C ASN A 80 -13.86 -3.20 1.44
N ALA A 81 -12.58 -2.99 1.65
CA ALA A 81 -12.09 -2.06 2.68
C ALA A 81 -12.24 -0.59 2.27
N LEU A 82 -12.43 -0.31 1.01
CA LEU A 82 -12.55 1.07 0.51
C LEU A 82 -14.01 1.52 0.51
N PRO A 83 -14.24 2.83 0.71
CA PRO A 83 -15.58 3.38 0.49
C PRO A 83 -15.90 3.26 -1.01
N ASN A 84 -16.92 2.47 -1.35
CA ASN A 84 -17.29 2.27 -2.75
C ASN A 84 -18.72 1.76 -2.87
N ASN A 85 -19.24 1.82 -4.10
CA ASN A 85 -20.56 1.28 -4.44
C ASN A 85 -20.43 0.15 -5.46
N ILE A 86 -19.32 -0.55 -5.42
CA ILE A 86 -19.04 -1.59 -6.40
C ILE A 86 -19.89 -2.82 -6.12
N GLN A 87 -20.56 -3.31 -7.15
CA GLN A 87 -21.43 -4.47 -7.02
C GLN A 87 -20.60 -5.74 -6.87
N ASN A 88 -21.15 -6.70 -6.14
CA ASN A 88 -20.55 -8.01 -6.01
C ASN A 88 -20.33 -8.64 -7.39
N HIS A 89 -19.23 -9.31 -7.57
CA HIS A 89 -18.78 -9.96 -8.82
C HIS A 89 -18.47 -8.99 -9.97
N ALA A 90 -18.36 -7.68 -9.69
CA ALA A 90 -17.91 -6.74 -10.69
C ALA A 90 -16.48 -7.05 -11.12
N THR A 91 -16.16 -6.75 -12.36
CA THR A 91 -14.80 -6.94 -12.89
C THR A 91 -14.21 -5.61 -13.34
N PHE A 92 -12.90 -5.48 -13.23
CA PHE A 92 -12.19 -4.25 -13.58
C PHE A 92 -10.89 -4.59 -14.28
N THR A 93 -10.44 -3.65 -15.09
CA THR A 93 -9.04 -3.66 -15.51
C THR A 93 -8.19 -3.04 -14.40
N LEU A 94 -6.90 -3.26 -14.43
CA LEU A 94 -5.98 -2.61 -13.48
C LEU A 94 -6.06 -1.08 -13.64
N GLU A 95 -6.21 -0.61 -14.86
CA GLU A 95 -6.34 0.81 -15.15
C GLU A 95 -7.58 1.43 -14.51
N ASP A 96 -8.70 0.72 -14.59
CA ASP A 96 -9.95 1.17 -13.95
C ASP A 96 -9.79 1.20 -12.44
N LEU A 97 -9.20 0.17 -11.88
CA LEU A 97 -8.99 0.09 -10.45
C LEU A 97 -8.10 1.23 -9.97
N ALA A 98 -7.02 1.52 -10.71
CA ALA A 98 -6.12 2.60 -10.36
C ALA A 98 -6.82 3.95 -10.23
N LYS A 99 -7.81 4.20 -11.07
CA LYS A 99 -8.59 5.45 -11.01
C LYS A 99 -9.58 5.46 -9.86
N ILE A 100 -10.22 4.33 -9.63
CA ILE A 100 -11.25 4.23 -8.60
C ILE A 100 -10.67 4.43 -7.20
N ILE A 101 -9.48 3.90 -6.96
CA ILE A 101 -8.91 3.87 -5.62
C ILE A 101 -8.17 5.14 -5.21
N MET A 102 -7.78 5.99 -6.15
CA MET A 102 -6.99 7.19 -5.82
C MET A 102 -7.67 8.04 -4.75
N ASN A 103 -6.87 8.48 -3.80
CA ASN A 103 -7.26 9.34 -2.68
C ASN A 103 -8.26 8.71 -1.69
N LYS A 104 -8.55 7.44 -1.83
CA LYS A 104 -9.41 6.75 -0.87
C LYS A 104 -8.59 6.28 0.33
N ALA A 105 -9.23 6.18 1.47
CA ALA A 105 -8.60 5.80 2.73
C ALA A 105 -9.12 4.47 3.24
N LEU A 106 -8.25 3.73 3.89
CA LEU A 106 -8.59 2.46 4.51
C LEU A 106 -7.56 2.20 5.62
N ILE A 107 -7.75 1.12 6.35
CA ILE A 107 -6.76 0.68 7.33
C ILE A 107 -5.91 -0.42 6.70
N ILE A 108 -4.60 -0.30 6.82
CA ILE A 108 -3.68 -1.32 6.36
C ILE A 108 -2.99 -1.99 7.56
N ASN A 109 -2.66 -3.24 7.39
CA ASN A 109 -1.95 -4.02 8.40
C ASN A 109 -0.46 -4.04 8.02
N VAL A 110 0.36 -3.32 8.77
CA VAL A 110 1.77 -3.11 8.46
C VAL A 110 2.62 -4.07 9.26
N ASP A 111 3.62 -4.61 8.62
CA ASP A 111 4.62 -5.47 9.24
C ASP A 111 6.00 -5.00 8.81
N VAL A 112 7.03 -5.65 9.34
CA VAL A 112 8.42 -5.34 9.00
C VAL A 112 9.04 -6.59 8.40
N GLU A 113 9.58 -6.43 7.19
CA GLU A 113 10.28 -7.52 6.51
C GLU A 113 11.77 -7.23 6.50
N ASP A 114 12.57 -8.22 6.85
CA ASP A 114 14.01 -8.11 6.79
C ASP A 114 14.50 -8.63 5.44
N GLN A 115 15.02 -7.73 4.64
CA GLN A 115 15.59 -8.08 3.33
C GLN A 115 17.11 -8.05 3.45
N LYS A 116 17.69 -9.18 3.62
CA LYS A 116 19.11 -9.38 3.91
C LYS A 116 20.08 -8.34 3.34
N GLU A 117 19.95 -8.03 2.06
CA GLU A 117 20.87 -7.10 1.41
C GLU A 117 20.45 -5.64 1.53
N TYR A 118 19.17 -5.40 1.72
CA TYR A 118 18.59 -4.06 1.67
C TYR A 118 18.09 -3.58 3.04
N GLY A 119 18.26 -4.41 4.06
CA GLY A 119 17.79 -4.08 5.40
C GLY A 119 16.30 -4.33 5.60
N LYS A 120 15.72 -3.68 6.57
CA LYS A 120 14.31 -3.85 6.92
C LYS A 120 13.44 -2.83 6.21
N ARG A 121 12.24 -3.22 5.88
CA ARG A 121 11.24 -2.31 5.30
C ARG A 121 9.84 -2.64 5.78
N ASN A 122 8.96 -1.66 5.70
CA ASN A 122 7.56 -1.90 5.99
C ASN A 122 6.87 -2.55 4.79
N VAL A 123 6.03 -3.52 5.09
CA VAL A 123 5.24 -4.23 4.08
C VAL A 123 3.81 -4.37 4.59
N ILE A 124 2.88 -4.66 3.68
CA ILE A 124 1.52 -5.01 4.06
C ILE A 124 1.51 -6.49 4.43
N ASN A 125 1.00 -6.80 5.62
CA ASN A 125 0.86 -8.20 6.03
C ASN A 125 -0.32 -8.81 5.30
N VAL A 126 -0.03 -9.68 4.34
CA VAL A 126 -1.05 -10.27 3.48
C VAL A 126 -1.69 -11.54 4.05
N TRP A 127 -1.17 -12.01 5.17
CA TRP A 127 -1.62 -13.29 5.73
C TRP A 127 -2.76 -13.13 6.72
N ASP A 128 -2.93 -11.95 7.30
CA ASP A 128 -3.89 -11.71 8.34
C ASP A 128 -4.61 -10.40 8.06
N MET A 129 -5.75 -10.48 7.43
CA MET A 129 -6.61 -9.35 7.07
C MET A 129 -5.80 -8.08 6.74
N PRO A 130 -5.19 -8.04 5.56
CA PRO A 130 -4.27 -6.94 5.23
C PRO A 130 -4.95 -5.57 5.15
N TYR A 131 -6.22 -5.54 4.86
CA TYR A 131 -6.98 -4.30 4.66
C TYR A 131 -8.27 -4.32 5.45
N SER A 132 -8.64 -3.19 6.02
CA SER A 132 -9.89 -3.05 6.76
C SER A 132 -10.52 -1.69 6.49
N LYS A 133 -11.83 -1.63 6.61
CA LYS A 133 -12.56 -0.37 6.50
C LYS A 133 -12.28 0.50 7.71
N ILE A 134 -12.21 1.81 7.48
CA ILE A 134 -12.23 2.76 8.59
C ILE A 134 -13.64 2.75 9.15
N ALA A 135 -13.75 2.46 10.43
CA ALA A 135 -15.05 2.36 11.07
C ALA A 135 -15.71 3.73 11.25
N ASP A 136 -17.00 3.80 10.96
CA ASP A 136 -17.73 5.06 11.06
C ASP A 136 -17.72 5.63 12.47
N ASN A 137 -17.77 4.78 13.46
CA ASN A 137 -17.75 5.24 14.85
C ASN A 137 -16.43 5.88 15.24
N VAL A 138 -15.35 5.56 14.57
CA VAL A 138 -14.08 6.24 14.79
C VAL A 138 -14.14 7.64 14.21
N GLN A 139 -14.87 7.81 13.12
CA GLN A 139 -15.00 9.09 12.47
C GLN A 139 -15.92 10.04 13.21
N SER A 140 -16.85 9.52 13.95
CA SER A 140 -17.81 10.33 14.67
C SER A 140 -17.24 10.91 15.97
N GLU A 141 -16.04 10.58 16.26
CA GLU A 141 -15.34 11.16 17.40
C GLU A 141 -14.53 12.42 16.99
#